data_3e2a0a8d463bf7b68840878ae14043d0
#
_entry.id   3e2a0a8d463bf7b68840878ae14043d0
#
_cell.length_a   1.000
_cell.length_b   1.000
_cell.length_c   1.000
_cell.angle_alpha   90.00
_cell.angle_beta   90.00
_cell.angle_gamma   90.00
#
_symmetry.space_group_name_H-M   'P 1'
#
loop_
_entity.id
_entity.type
_entity.pdbx_description
1 polymer ?
#
loop_
_entity_poly.entity_id
_entity_poly.type
_entity_poly.pdbx_seq_one_letter_code
_entity_poly.pdbx_strand_id
1 'polypeptide(L)'
;MLIQLIIGTFVICGTVLIQAMFIGVLSKALANINDWLLNGSRTLKMILVVTAMVIWLVGGLTASAWLWAAIFLIFDVFSELESALYFSVVTFTTLGYGDVVLGTQWRLLGSLTAVNGLIIVGLNTAFLMEAISQIRKVQSKKPS
;
A
#
# COMPACT_ATOMS: atom_id res chain seq x y z
N MET A 1 23.98 3.08 12.57
CA MET A 1 23.71 3.36 11.14
C MET A 1 23.54 2.09 10.31
N LEU A 2 24.56 1.22 10.21
CA LEU A 2 24.51 0.02 9.34
C LEU A 2 23.37 -0.94 9.69
N ILE A 3 23.15 -1.19 10.97
CA ILE A 3 22.03 -2.03 11.47
C ILE A 3 20.67 -1.48 11.04
N GLN A 4 20.43 -0.16 11.13
CA GLN A 4 19.16 0.43 10.72
C GLN A 4 18.92 0.30 9.21
N LEU A 5 19.97 0.44 8.40
CA LEU A 5 19.88 0.21 6.94
C LEU A 5 19.52 -1.25 6.64
N ILE A 6 20.16 -2.19 7.32
CA ILE A 6 19.86 -3.63 7.14
C ILE A 6 18.39 -3.91 7.54
N ILE A 7 17.99 -3.52 8.74
CA ILE A 7 16.62 -3.72 9.24
C ILE A 7 15.63 -3.08 8.29
N GLY A 8 15.83 -1.78 7.97
CA GLY A 8 14.93 -1.06 7.08
C GLY A 8 14.81 -1.70 5.70
N THR A 9 15.91 -2.19 5.12
CA THR A 9 15.88 -2.90 3.83
C THR A 9 15.06 -4.20 3.92
N PHE A 10 15.24 -4.99 4.97
CA PHE A 10 14.44 -6.21 5.17
C PHE A 10 12.94 -5.89 5.32
N VAL A 11 12.61 -4.84 6.08
CA VAL A 11 11.21 -4.42 6.25
C VAL A 11 10.61 -3.92 4.94
N ILE A 12 11.38 -3.12 4.18
CA ILE A 12 10.96 -2.67 2.83
C ILE A 12 10.68 -3.87 1.92
N CYS A 13 11.57 -4.86 1.88
CA CYS A 13 11.33 -6.08 1.12
C CYS A 13 10.06 -6.80 1.57
N GLY A 14 9.84 -6.91 2.89
CA GLY A 14 8.63 -7.53 3.46
C GLY A 14 7.35 -6.80 3.05
N THR A 15 7.32 -5.47 3.15
CA THR A 15 6.15 -4.67 2.75
C THR A 15 5.89 -4.74 1.24
N VAL A 16 6.93 -4.74 0.42
CA VAL A 16 6.81 -4.92 -1.04
C VAL A 16 6.24 -6.28 -1.38
N LEU A 17 6.65 -7.35 -0.67
CA LEU A 17 6.06 -8.68 -0.84
C LEU A 17 4.59 -8.71 -0.44
N ILE A 18 4.22 -8.11 0.70
CA ILE A 18 2.82 -7.96 1.11
C ILE A 18 2.01 -7.27 0.00
N GLN A 19 2.50 -6.14 -0.49
CA GLN A 19 1.80 -5.38 -1.52
C GLN A 19 1.70 -6.14 -2.85
N ALA A 20 2.75 -6.85 -3.23
CA ALA A 20 2.74 -7.70 -4.42
C ALA A 20 1.69 -8.84 -4.31
N MET A 21 1.51 -9.42 -3.12
CA MET A 21 0.46 -10.40 -2.87
C MET A 21 -0.94 -9.77 -3.03
N PHE A 22 -1.17 -8.58 -2.45
CA PHE A 22 -2.43 -7.84 -2.60
C PHE A 22 -2.75 -7.53 -4.07
N ILE A 23 -1.76 -7.06 -4.83
CA ILE A 23 -1.88 -6.80 -6.27
C ILE A 23 -2.15 -8.10 -7.04
N GLY A 24 -1.46 -9.19 -6.71
CA GLY A 24 -1.63 -10.48 -7.36
C GLY A 24 -3.03 -11.06 -7.18
N VAL A 25 -3.59 -10.98 -5.97
CA VAL A 25 -4.98 -11.39 -5.68
C VAL A 25 -5.97 -10.53 -6.48
N LEU A 26 -5.75 -9.22 -6.48
CA LEU A 26 -6.62 -8.28 -7.19
C LEU A 26 -6.58 -8.49 -8.71
N SER A 27 -5.40 -8.77 -9.28
CA SER A 27 -5.24 -9.08 -10.71
C SER A 27 -6.03 -10.33 -11.11
N LYS A 28 -5.98 -11.38 -10.28
CA LYS A 28 -6.78 -12.60 -10.51
C LYS A 28 -8.29 -12.32 -10.41
N ALA A 29 -8.71 -11.54 -9.43
CA ALA A 29 -10.11 -11.14 -9.27
C ALA A 29 -10.61 -10.36 -10.48
N LEU A 30 -9.83 -9.41 -10.99
CA LEU A 30 -10.16 -8.63 -12.19
C LEU A 30 -10.30 -9.51 -13.43
N ALA A 31 -9.44 -10.51 -13.62
CA ALA A 31 -9.53 -11.45 -14.74
C ALA A 31 -10.86 -12.22 -14.74
N ASN A 32 -11.38 -12.56 -13.57
CA ASN A 32 -12.61 -13.35 -13.42
C ASN A 32 -13.91 -12.55 -13.62
N ILE A 33 -13.87 -11.20 -13.56
CA ILE A 33 -15.07 -10.36 -13.68
C ILE A 33 -15.27 -9.78 -15.09
N ASN A 34 -14.45 -10.16 -16.07
CA ASN A 34 -14.53 -9.63 -17.43
C ASN A 34 -15.92 -9.78 -18.04
N ASP A 35 -16.53 -10.97 -17.94
CA ASP A 35 -17.88 -11.24 -18.51
C ASP A 35 -18.97 -10.42 -17.80
N TRP A 36 -18.83 -10.22 -16.48
CA TRP A 36 -19.74 -9.39 -15.71
C TRP A 36 -19.62 -7.90 -16.11
N LEU A 37 -18.43 -7.41 -16.44
CA LEU A 37 -18.19 -6.03 -16.89
C LEU A 37 -18.91 -5.72 -18.22
N LEU A 38 -19.14 -6.71 -19.06
CA LEU A 38 -19.77 -6.55 -20.38
C LEU A 38 -21.30 -6.38 -20.31
N ASN A 39 -21.97 -6.73 -19.20
CA ASN A 39 -23.42 -6.73 -19.08
C ASN A 39 -23.93 -5.57 -18.20
N GLY A 40 -24.86 -4.74 -18.66
CA GLY A 40 -25.52 -3.68 -17.90
C GLY A 40 -24.81 -2.31 -17.91
N SER A 41 -25.04 -1.45 -16.89
CA SER A 41 -24.53 -0.07 -16.87
C SER A 41 -23.01 -0.03 -16.67
N ARG A 42 -22.29 0.35 -17.71
CA ARG A 42 -20.82 0.37 -17.76
C ARG A 42 -20.20 1.30 -16.70
N THR A 43 -20.78 2.51 -16.56
CA THR A 43 -20.26 3.54 -15.65
C THR A 43 -20.37 3.12 -14.18
N LEU A 44 -21.53 2.60 -13.76
CA LEU A 44 -21.72 2.17 -12.36
C LEU A 44 -20.77 1.03 -11.99
N LYS A 45 -20.60 0.06 -12.87
CA LYS A 45 -19.68 -1.06 -12.65
C LYS A 45 -18.23 -0.62 -12.58
N MET A 46 -17.82 0.31 -13.42
CA MET A 46 -16.48 0.89 -13.36
C MET A 46 -16.24 1.56 -12.01
N ILE A 47 -17.20 2.37 -11.52
CA ILE A 47 -17.10 3.04 -10.21
C ILE A 47 -16.98 2.00 -9.10
N LEU A 48 -17.84 0.98 -9.07
CA LEU A 48 -17.82 -0.07 -8.06
C LEU A 48 -16.49 -0.83 -8.04
N VAL A 49 -15.99 -1.24 -9.21
CA VAL A 49 -14.72 -1.98 -9.30
C VAL A 49 -13.55 -1.11 -8.87
N VAL A 50 -13.46 0.13 -9.34
CA VAL A 50 -12.37 1.04 -8.95
C VAL A 50 -12.39 1.32 -7.44
N THR A 51 -13.58 1.55 -6.88
CA THR A 51 -13.72 1.75 -5.41
C THR A 51 -13.27 0.51 -4.64
N ALA A 52 -13.71 -0.68 -5.06
CA ALA A 52 -13.29 -1.94 -4.42
C ALA A 52 -11.77 -2.16 -4.52
N MET A 53 -11.17 -1.84 -5.67
CA MET A 53 -9.72 -1.91 -5.86
C MET A 53 -8.97 -0.99 -4.90
N VAL A 54 -9.41 0.26 -4.76
CA VAL A 54 -8.80 1.24 -3.84
C VAL A 54 -8.89 0.75 -2.41
N ILE A 55 -10.06 0.30 -1.95
CA ILE A 55 -10.25 -0.23 -0.59
C ILE A 55 -9.32 -1.42 -0.34
N TRP A 56 -9.21 -2.34 -1.30
CA TRP A 56 -8.32 -3.50 -1.20
C TRP A 56 -6.85 -3.09 -1.08
N LEU A 57 -6.38 -2.17 -1.92
CA LEU A 57 -4.99 -1.69 -1.89
C LEU A 57 -4.66 -0.91 -0.63
N VAL A 58 -5.63 -0.16 -0.07
CA VAL A 58 -5.50 0.48 1.25
C VAL A 58 -5.33 -0.57 2.34
N GLY A 59 -5.98 -1.74 2.23
CA GLY A 59 -5.72 -2.89 3.12
C GLY A 59 -4.25 -3.31 3.11
N GLY A 60 -3.61 -3.38 1.95
CA GLY A 60 -2.18 -3.68 1.82
C GLY A 60 -1.28 -2.59 2.44
N LEU A 61 -1.62 -1.31 2.25
CA LEU A 61 -0.95 -0.18 2.91
C LEU A 61 -1.05 -0.29 4.43
N THR A 62 -2.24 -0.58 4.94
CA THR A 62 -2.49 -0.76 6.38
C THR A 62 -1.64 -1.91 6.93
N ALA A 63 -1.61 -3.06 6.26
CA ALA A 63 -0.78 -4.19 6.68
C ALA A 63 0.71 -3.83 6.71
N SER A 64 1.18 -3.03 5.76
CA SER A 64 2.56 -2.53 5.73
C SER A 64 2.86 -1.58 6.90
N ALA A 65 1.93 -0.68 7.25
CA ALA A 65 2.06 0.21 8.40
C ALA A 65 2.09 -0.57 9.73
N TRP A 66 1.29 -1.64 9.86
CA TRP A 66 1.34 -2.54 11.01
C TRP A 66 2.67 -3.28 11.11
N LEU A 67 3.26 -3.70 9.99
CA LEU A 67 4.59 -4.31 10.01
C LEU A 67 5.65 -3.34 10.53
N TRP A 68 5.63 -2.07 10.09
CA TRP A 68 6.53 -1.04 10.62
C TRP A 68 6.30 -0.78 12.10
N ALA A 69 5.05 -0.69 12.55
CA ALA A 69 4.72 -0.52 13.97
C ALA A 69 5.27 -1.69 14.82
N ALA A 70 5.12 -2.92 14.33
CA ALA A 70 5.67 -4.10 15.02
C ALA A 70 7.20 -4.02 15.14
N ILE A 71 7.89 -3.59 14.08
CA ILE A 71 9.35 -3.40 14.11
C ILE A 71 9.75 -2.34 15.12
N PHE A 72 9.05 -1.20 15.18
CA PHE A 72 9.33 -0.16 16.17
C PHE A 72 9.11 -0.63 17.62
N LEU A 73 8.14 -1.51 17.87
CA LEU A 73 7.94 -2.12 19.19
C LEU A 73 9.02 -3.15 19.52
N ILE A 74 9.40 -4.01 18.57
CA ILE A 74 10.43 -5.06 18.77
C ILE A 74 11.79 -4.44 19.15
N PHE A 75 12.10 -3.27 18.60
CA PHE A 75 13.35 -2.56 18.89
C PHE A 75 13.22 -1.52 20.02
N ASP A 76 12.14 -1.57 20.81
CA ASP A 76 11.87 -0.65 21.93
C ASP A 76 11.97 0.84 21.53
N VAL A 77 11.62 1.16 20.27
CA VAL A 77 11.57 2.54 19.79
C VAL A 77 10.37 3.27 20.39
N PHE A 78 9.27 2.55 20.52
CA PHE A 78 8.04 2.94 21.23
C PHE A 78 7.67 1.89 22.27
N SER A 79 7.13 2.35 23.40
CA SER A 79 6.63 1.48 24.47
C SER A 79 5.16 1.07 24.26
N GLU A 80 4.41 1.82 23.45
CA GLU A 80 2.98 1.65 23.26
C GLU A 80 2.65 1.41 21.77
N LEU A 81 1.73 0.49 21.53
CA LEU A 81 1.28 0.14 20.20
C LEU A 81 0.64 1.33 19.46
N GLU A 82 -0.14 2.14 20.17
CA GLU A 82 -0.82 3.30 19.59
C GLU A 82 0.20 4.29 19.02
N SER A 83 1.21 4.64 19.79
CA SER A 83 2.28 5.56 19.37
C SER A 83 3.09 4.99 18.20
N ALA A 84 3.41 3.69 18.23
CA ALA A 84 4.14 3.02 17.17
C ALA A 84 3.33 2.99 15.86
N LEU A 85 2.04 2.66 15.93
CA LEU A 85 1.16 2.60 14.76
C LEU A 85 0.89 4.00 14.20
N TYR A 86 0.60 4.96 15.07
CA TYR A 86 0.41 6.36 14.68
C TYR A 86 1.63 6.89 13.93
N PHE A 87 2.83 6.76 14.54
CA PHE A 87 4.08 7.17 13.89
C PHE A 87 4.30 6.46 12.55
N SER A 88 4.03 5.15 12.51
CA SER A 88 4.17 4.37 11.27
C SER A 88 3.26 4.89 10.17
N VAL A 89 1.97 5.13 10.45
CA VAL A 89 1.01 5.66 9.47
C VAL A 89 1.42 7.05 9.00
N VAL A 90 1.71 7.98 9.93
CA VAL A 90 2.06 9.37 9.61
C VAL A 90 3.34 9.45 8.79
N THR A 91 4.34 8.61 9.12
CA THR A 91 5.62 8.59 8.40
C THR A 91 5.51 7.86 7.07
N PHE A 92 4.85 6.71 7.04
CA PHE A 92 4.66 5.90 5.84
C PHE A 92 3.86 6.65 4.76
N THR A 93 2.87 7.44 5.17
CA THR A 93 2.11 8.32 4.25
C THR A 93 2.84 9.61 3.90
N THR A 94 4.04 9.82 4.43
CA THR A 94 4.84 11.04 4.27
C THR A 94 4.18 12.31 4.79
N LEU A 95 3.17 12.18 5.65
CA LEU A 95 2.45 13.31 6.26
C LEU A 95 3.35 14.09 7.23
N GLY A 96 4.04 13.36 8.15
CA GLY A 96 5.12 13.89 8.98
C GLY A 96 4.76 15.12 9.80
N TYR A 97 3.69 15.09 10.61
CA TYR A 97 3.29 16.24 11.45
C TYR A 97 4.41 16.77 12.37
N GLY A 98 5.37 15.90 12.76
CA GLY A 98 6.47 16.30 13.64
C GLY A 98 6.11 16.37 15.12
N ASP A 99 4.93 15.95 15.50
CA ASP A 99 4.44 15.84 16.88
C ASP A 99 5.06 14.63 17.60
N VAL A 100 5.36 13.56 16.86
CA VAL A 100 6.11 12.39 17.33
C VAL A 100 7.35 12.24 16.48
N VAL A 101 8.52 12.31 17.11
CA VAL A 101 9.82 12.20 16.43
C VAL A 101 10.70 11.14 17.09
N LEU A 102 11.45 10.41 16.27
CA LEU A 102 12.38 9.40 16.77
C LEU A 102 13.64 10.02 17.37
N GLY A 103 14.15 9.40 18.43
CA GLY A 103 15.46 9.71 18.98
C GLY A 103 16.56 9.59 17.91
N THR A 104 17.69 10.27 18.13
CA THR A 104 18.81 10.36 17.16
C THR A 104 19.28 9.00 16.66
N GLN A 105 19.21 7.99 17.51
CA GLN A 105 19.62 6.62 17.19
C GLN A 105 18.69 5.91 16.20
N TRP A 106 17.43 6.37 16.00
CA TRP A 106 16.45 5.69 15.15
C TRP A 106 15.93 6.54 13.96
N ARG A 107 16.41 7.77 13.82
CA ARG A 107 15.98 8.72 12.78
C ARG A 107 16.10 8.15 11.36
N LEU A 108 17.19 7.40 11.11
CA LEU A 108 17.39 6.81 9.79
C LEU A 108 16.35 5.73 9.47
N LEU A 109 15.96 4.94 10.47
CA LEU A 109 14.90 3.93 10.30
C LEU A 109 13.56 4.58 9.98
N GLY A 110 13.22 5.69 10.66
CA GLY A 110 12.03 6.49 10.35
C GLY A 110 12.05 7.05 8.93
N SER A 111 13.20 7.53 8.45
CA SER A 111 13.34 8.01 7.07
C SER A 111 13.12 6.89 6.05
N LEU A 112 13.58 5.67 6.32
CA LEU A 112 13.35 4.51 5.47
C LEU A 112 11.86 4.11 5.43
N THR A 113 11.11 4.32 6.52
CA THR A 113 9.65 4.14 6.54
C THR A 113 8.96 5.06 5.53
N ALA A 114 9.35 6.33 5.46
CA ALA A 114 8.81 7.29 4.49
C ALA A 114 9.16 6.91 3.04
N VAL A 115 10.41 6.55 2.78
CA VAL A 115 10.85 6.07 1.45
C VAL A 115 10.04 4.85 1.02
N ASN A 116 9.82 3.91 1.92
CA ASN A 116 9.02 2.72 1.64
C ASN A 116 7.56 3.08 1.29
N GLY A 117 6.96 3.99 2.03
CA GLY A 117 5.60 4.48 1.74
C GLY A 117 5.47 5.04 0.32
N LEU A 118 6.43 5.87 -0.12
CA LEU A 118 6.46 6.42 -1.48
C LEU A 118 6.55 5.31 -2.55
N ILE A 119 7.40 4.29 -2.32
CA ILE A 119 7.54 3.14 -3.25
C ILE A 119 6.20 2.41 -3.38
N ILE A 120 5.53 2.09 -2.26
CA ILE A 120 4.27 1.35 -2.26
C ILE A 120 3.13 2.16 -2.88
N VAL A 121 3.04 3.46 -2.60
CA VAL A 121 2.04 4.35 -3.22
C VAL A 121 2.27 4.44 -4.73
N GLY A 122 3.52 4.57 -5.17
CA GLY A 122 3.86 4.56 -6.59
C GLY A 122 3.46 3.26 -7.28
N LEU A 123 3.74 2.12 -6.66
CA LEU A 123 3.36 0.80 -7.16
C LEU A 123 1.84 0.64 -7.27
N ASN A 124 1.09 1.05 -6.25
CA ASN A 124 -0.37 1.03 -6.27
C ASN A 124 -0.95 1.92 -7.37
N THR A 125 -0.40 3.12 -7.54
CA THR A 125 -0.84 4.06 -8.57
C THR A 125 -0.63 3.48 -9.97
N ALA A 126 0.54 2.91 -10.24
CA ALA A 126 0.85 2.26 -11.51
C ALA A 126 -0.11 1.11 -11.80
N PHE A 127 -0.37 0.26 -10.80
CA PHE A 127 -1.31 -0.85 -10.93
C PHE A 127 -2.75 -0.37 -11.20
N LEU A 128 -3.24 0.65 -10.48
CA LEU A 128 -4.57 1.22 -10.68
C LEU A 128 -4.74 1.78 -12.09
N MET A 129 -3.73 2.49 -12.60
CA MET A 129 -3.77 3.02 -13.97
C MET A 129 -3.87 1.91 -15.01
N GLU A 130 -3.08 0.85 -14.87
CA GLU A 130 -3.13 -0.30 -15.77
C GLU A 130 -4.47 -1.03 -15.69
N ALA A 131 -4.98 -1.28 -14.48
CA ALA A 131 -6.26 -1.93 -14.26
C ALA A 131 -7.44 -1.14 -14.88
N ILE A 132 -7.47 0.18 -14.67
CA ILE A 132 -8.48 1.06 -15.29
C ILE A 132 -8.38 1.03 -16.82
N SER A 133 -7.16 1.03 -17.37
CA SER A 133 -6.92 0.91 -18.81
C SER A 133 -7.48 -0.41 -19.36
N GLN A 134 -7.22 -1.52 -18.68
CA GLN A 134 -7.75 -2.84 -19.05
C GLN A 134 -9.30 -2.89 -19.02
N ILE A 135 -9.91 -2.37 -17.95
CA ILE A 135 -11.37 -2.31 -17.83
C ILE A 135 -11.98 -1.53 -19.01
N ARG A 136 -11.41 -0.37 -19.37
CA ARG A 136 -11.85 0.44 -20.50
C ARG A 136 -11.71 -0.32 -21.83
N LYS A 137 -10.60 -1.02 -22.05
CA LYS A 137 -10.39 -1.84 -23.26
C LYS A 137 -11.42 -2.95 -23.39
N VAL A 138 -11.76 -3.63 -22.28
CA VAL A 138 -12.81 -4.67 -22.27
C VAL A 138 -14.17 -4.07 -22.62
N GLN A 139 -14.53 -2.93 -22.02
CA GLN A 139 -15.80 -2.26 -22.27
C GLN A 139 -15.93 -1.68 -23.69
N SER A 140 -14.82 -1.33 -24.35
CA SER A 140 -14.83 -0.78 -25.73
C SER A 140 -14.96 -1.85 -26.80
N LYS A 141 -14.67 -3.12 -26.49
CA LYS A 141 -14.74 -4.23 -27.47
C LYS A 141 -16.16 -4.71 -27.80
N LYS A 142 -17.20 -4.24 -27.09
CA LYS A 142 -18.59 -4.58 -27.43
C LYS A 142 -19.12 -3.54 -28.40
N PRO A 143 -19.44 -3.93 -29.69
CA PRO A 143 -20.20 -3.05 -30.59
C PRO A 143 -21.55 -2.76 -29.96
N SER A 144 -22.03 -1.54 -30.16
CA SER A 144 -23.38 -1.08 -29.82
C SER A 144 -24.45 -1.88 -30.52
#